data_95f3449ec1697d3e4dd427345826da52
#
_entry.id   95f3449ec1697d3e4dd427345826da52
#
_cell.length_a   1.000
_cell.length_b   1.000
_cell.length_c   1.000
_cell.angle_alpha   90.00
_cell.angle_beta   90.00
_cell.angle_gamma   90.00
#
_symmetry.space_group_name_H-M   'P 1'
#
loop_
_entity.id
_entity.type
_entity.pdbx_description
1 polymer ?
#
loop_
_entity_poly.entity_id
_entity_poly.type
_entity_poly.pdbx_seq_one_letter_code
_entity_poly.pdbx_strand_id
1 'polypeptide(L)'
;GVLEVRKRFLRSRSGEGYPMVIAVTLCLLMLFMLISEYFRVNIIVQGVRDAVQQAVIATVNENYDDVYHSVREGYAAGWFPEGDGEWFESIDTGDIYGNLSYILGLTTDGEGYMKYAGNELEYTISDLSVRISNNAIASGQSEGYLATATLHLEVPTRFAGRILPPISINLRVEAKYIPKF
;
A
#
# COMPACT_ATOMS: atom_id res chain seq x y z
N GLY A 1 -52.56 -1.69 -9.79
CA GLY A 1 -51.50 -2.52 -9.56
C GLY A 1 -50.61 -2.27 -8.33
N VAL A 2 -49.51 -1.55 -8.49
CA VAL A 2 -48.44 -1.47 -7.47
C VAL A 2 -48.86 -0.74 -6.18
N LEU A 3 -49.74 0.25 -6.28
CA LEU A 3 -50.23 1.02 -5.13
C LEU A 3 -51.21 0.22 -4.25
N GLU A 4 -51.92 -0.71 -4.81
CA GLU A 4 -52.84 -1.57 -4.05
C GLU A 4 -52.11 -2.65 -3.25
N VAL A 5 -51.04 -3.21 -3.83
CA VAL A 5 -50.17 -4.18 -3.15
C VAL A 5 -49.49 -3.52 -1.95
N ARG A 6 -49.00 -2.28 -2.12
CA ARG A 6 -48.39 -1.48 -1.06
C ARG A 6 -49.34 -1.16 0.09
N LYS A 7 -50.61 -0.83 -0.21
CA LYS A 7 -51.64 -0.61 0.82
C LYS A 7 -52.02 -1.89 1.57
N ARG A 8 -51.99 -3.03 0.92
CA ARG A 8 -52.29 -4.33 1.54
C ARG A 8 -51.22 -4.78 2.54
N PHE A 9 -49.93 -4.53 2.23
CA PHE A 9 -48.82 -4.74 3.14
C PHE A 9 -48.85 -3.88 4.40
N LEU A 10 -49.30 -2.64 4.28
CA LEU A 10 -49.39 -1.70 5.41
C LEU A 10 -50.64 -1.88 6.29
N ARG A 11 -51.65 -2.64 5.83
CA ARG A 11 -52.94 -2.82 6.53
C ARG A 11 -53.10 -4.14 7.23
N SER A 12 -52.15 -5.06 7.12
CA SER A 12 -52.15 -6.34 7.83
C SER A 12 -51.76 -6.13 9.30
N ARG A 13 -52.78 -5.95 10.14
CA ARG A 13 -52.65 -5.80 11.60
C ARG A 13 -52.47 -7.16 12.35
N SER A 14 -52.40 -8.25 11.64
CA SER A 14 -52.14 -9.59 12.20
C SER A 14 -50.67 -9.92 12.03
N GLY A 15 -49.97 -10.27 13.10
CA GLY A 15 -48.59 -10.75 13.30
C GLY A 15 -47.65 -11.17 12.15
N GLU A 16 -48.14 -11.14 10.91
CA GLU A 16 -47.38 -11.50 9.70
C GLU A 16 -46.32 -10.49 9.29
N GLY A 17 -46.32 -9.27 9.87
CA GLY A 17 -45.27 -8.26 9.62
C GLY A 17 -43.93 -8.56 10.29
N TYR A 18 -43.90 -9.36 11.32
CA TYR A 18 -42.68 -9.69 12.09
C TYR A 18 -41.59 -10.40 11.27
N PRO A 19 -41.89 -11.43 10.50
CA PRO A 19 -40.87 -12.12 9.69
C PRO A 19 -40.31 -11.21 8.59
N MET A 20 -41.10 -10.30 8.04
CA MET A 20 -40.62 -9.34 7.04
C MET A 20 -39.67 -8.31 7.66
N VAL A 21 -39.99 -7.80 8.85
CA VAL A 21 -39.09 -6.86 9.56
C VAL A 21 -37.79 -7.55 9.90
N ILE A 22 -37.80 -8.79 10.36
CA ILE A 22 -36.60 -9.56 10.64
C ILE A 22 -35.77 -9.76 9.37
N ALA A 23 -36.41 -10.14 8.25
CA ALA A 23 -35.72 -10.34 6.97
C ALA A 23 -35.04 -9.04 6.48
N VAL A 24 -35.75 -7.91 6.53
CA VAL A 24 -35.19 -6.60 6.16
C VAL A 24 -34.03 -6.23 7.06
N THR A 25 -34.16 -6.42 8.37
CA THR A 25 -33.08 -6.12 9.33
C THR A 25 -31.84 -6.99 9.07
N LEU A 26 -32.01 -8.26 8.79
CA LEU A 26 -30.91 -9.16 8.44
C LEU A 26 -30.23 -8.75 7.12
N CYS A 27 -31.01 -8.36 6.10
CA CYS A 27 -30.47 -7.83 4.86
C CYS A 27 -29.64 -6.57 5.08
N LEU A 28 -30.13 -5.64 5.91
CA LEU A 28 -29.40 -4.40 6.24
C LEU A 28 -28.10 -4.69 7.01
N LEU A 29 -28.14 -5.65 7.95
CA LEU A 29 -26.93 -6.06 8.68
C LEU A 29 -25.90 -6.72 7.75
N MET A 30 -26.32 -7.58 6.81
CA MET A 30 -25.43 -8.16 5.81
C MET A 30 -24.81 -7.09 4.92
N LEU A 31 -25.60 -6.13 4.49
CA LEU A 31 -25.12 -5.02 3.65
C LEU A 31 -24.12 -4.15 4.42
N PHE A 32 -24.38 -3.87 5.69
CA PHE A 32 -23.47 -3.16 6.56
C PHE A 32 -22.13 -3.90 6.74
N MET A 33 -22.17 -5.23 6.91
CA MET A 33 -20.94 -6.04 7.01
C MET A 33 -20.11 -5.96 5.72
N LEU A 34 -20.73 -6.02 4.54
CA LEU A 34 -20.04 -5.89 3.25
C LEU A 34 -19.37 -4.53 3.10
N ILE A 35 -20.08 -3.46 3.44
CA ILE A 35 -19.55 -2.09 3.38
C ILE A 35 -18.37 -1.95 4.35
N SER A 36 -18.50 -2.45 5.56
CA SER A 36 -17.44 -2.41 6.57
C SER A 36 -16.17 -3.13 6.10
N GLU A 37 -16.31 -4.32 5.50
CA GLU A 37 -15.17 -5.07 4.95
C GLU A 37 -14.50 -4.32 3.78
N TYR A 38 -15.29 -3.72 2.90
CA TYR A 38 -14.77 -2.87 1.83
C TYR A 38 -13.94 -1.70 2.36
N PHE A 39 -14.42 -1.00 3.39
CA PHE A 39 -13.66 0.09 4.00
C PHE A 39 -12.39 -0.41 4.68
N ARG A 40 -12.43 -1.56 5.35
CA ARG A 40 -11.26 -2.16 5.96
C ARG A 40 -10.15 -2.41 4.93
N VAL A 41 -10.48 -3.04 3.80
CA VAL A 41 -9.52 -3.30 2.73
C VAL A 41 -8.94 -2.00 2.18
N ASN A 42 -9.78 -0.98 1.93
CA ASN A 42 -9.30 0.32 1.44
C ASN A 42 -8.34 1.00 2.41
N ILE A 43 -8.62 0.97 3.72
CA ILE A 43 -7.74 1.55 4.75
C ILE A 43 -6.39 0.84 4.74
N ILE A 44 -6.37 -0.50 4.66
CA ILE A 44 -5.13 -1.28 4.59
C ILE A 44 -4.32 -0.89 3.34
N VAL A 45 -4.95 -0.86 2.17
CA VAL A 45 -4.28 -0.52 0.90
C VAL A 45 -3.66 0.88 0.96
N GLN A 46 -4.40 1.87 1.49
CA GLN A 46 -3.89 3.23 1.64
C GLN A 46 -2.76 3.30 2.66
N GLY A 47 -2.91 2.64 3.82
CA GLY A 47 -1.88 2.60 4.85
C GLY A 47 -0.57 1.96 4.36
N VAL A 48 -0.66 0.85 3.62
CA VAL A 48 0.51 0.22 3.00
C VAL A 48 1.15 1.13 1.95
N ARG A 49 0.34 1.76 1.09
CA ARG A 49 0.84 2.71 0.09
C ARG A 49 1.62 3.87 0.72
N ASP A 50 1.05 4.48 1.75
CA ASP A 50 1.66 5.62 2.45
C ASP A 50 2.96 5.20 3.16
N ALA A 51 2.97 4.01 3.78
CA ALA A 51 4.16 3.47 4.43
C ALA A 51 5.29 3.15 3.41
N VAL A 52 4.95 2.56 2.27
CA VAL A 52 5.91 2.31 1.18
C VAL A 52 6.47 3.62 0.64
N GLN A 53 5.61 4.63 0.45
CA GLN A 53 6.07 5.97 0.02
C GLN A 53 7.03 6.58 1.02
N GLN A 54 6.76 6.49 2.31
CA GLN A 54 7.65 6.99 3.36
C GLN A 54 8.98 6.22 3.39
N ALA A 55 8.96 4.90 3.29
CA ALA A 55 10.17 4.08 3.24
C ALA A 55 11.04 4.42 2.03
N VAL A 56 10.43 4.61 0.87
CA VAL A 56 11.11 5.00 -0.37
C VAL A 56 11.72 6.40 -0.25
N ILE A 57 10.98 7.37 0.31
CA ILE A 57 11.49 8.72 0.55
C ILE A 57 12.68 8.70 1.52
N ALA A 58 12.61 7.91 2.59
CA ALA A 58 13.71 7.75 3.53
C ALA A 58 14.97 7.25 2.83
N THR A 59 14.86 6.20 2.01
CA THR A 59 15.97 5.65 1.24
C THR A 59 16.53 6.65 0.23
N VAL A 60 15.68 7.42 -0.45
CA VAL A 60 16.13 8.49 -1.37
C VAL A 60 16.89 9.57 -0.61
N ASN A 61 16.44 9.92 0.61
CA ASN A 61 17.12 10.91 1.44
C ASN A 61 18.48 10.41 1.93
N GLU A 62 18.60 9.12 2.31
CA GLU A 62 19.87 8.49 2.68
C GLU A 62 20.86 8.54 1.50
N ASN A 63 20.42 8.12 0.31
CA ASN A 63 21.25 8.22 -0.90
C ASN A 63 21.64 9.68 -1.24
N TYR A 64 20.72 10.63 -0.99
CA TYR A 64 21.02 12.06 -1.23
C TYR A 64 22.12 12.58 -0.32
N ASP A 65 22.17 12.16 0.93
CA ASP A 65 23.20 12.58 1.88
C ASP A 65 24.59 12.07 1.43
N ASP A 66 24.68 10.83 0.99
CA ASP A 66 25.90 10.25 0.43
C ASP A 66 26.34 10.98 -0.87
N VAL A 67 25.39 11.28 -1.75
CA VAL A 67 25.63 12.01 -2.99
C VAL A 67 26.06 13.46 -2.73
N TYR A 68 25.48 14.13 -1.73
CA TYR A 68 25.83 15.51 -1.38
C TYR A 68 27.27 15.62 -0.90
N HIS A 69 27.74 14.64 -0.13
CA HIS A 69 29.15 14.57 0.27
C HIS A 69 30.06 14.38 -0.94
N SER A 70 29.69 13.51 -1.88
CA SER A 70 30.43 13.26 -3.11
C SER A 70 30.51 14.50 -4.01
N VAL A 71 29.41 15.24 -4.16
CA VAL A 71 29.38 16.50 -4.93
C VAL A 71 30.31 17.57 -4.31
N ARG A 72 30.34 17.69 -2.98
CA ARG A 72 31.20 18.61 -2.27
C ARG A 72 32.69 18.25 -2.43
N GLU A 73 32.99 16.97 -2.59
CA GLU A 73 34.36 16.46 -2.80
C GLU A 73 34.79 16.46 -4.29
N GLY A 74 33.91 16.88 -5.20
CA GLY A 74 34.22 17.00 -6.63
C GLY A 74 33.91 15.75 -7.45
N TYR A 75 33.17 14.81 -6.90
CA TYR A 75 32.68 13.62 -7.62
C TYR A 75 31.29 13.87 -8.22
N ALA A 76 31.01 13.22 -9.37
CA ALA A 76 29.68 13.27 -9.97
C ALA A 76 28.68 12.47 -9.11
N ALA A 77 27.64 13.14 -8.66
CA ALA A 77 26.62 12.63 -7.76
C ALA A 77 26.08 11.24 -8.14
N GLY A 78 26.37 10.24 -7.34
CA GLY A 78 25.91 8.86 -7.58
C GLY A 78 26.62 8.10 -8.71
N TRP A 79 27.64 8.69 -9.32
CA TRP A 79 28.44 8.09 -10.37
C TRP A 79 29.89 7.95 -9.91
N PHE A 80 30.42 6.74 -10.02
CA PHE A 80 31.80 6.43 -9.66
C PHE A 80 32.59 6.04 -10.90
N PRO A 81 33.85 6.50 -11.05
CA PRO A 81 34.70 6.07 -12.17
C PRO A 81 35.20 4.65 -11.90
N GLU A 82 34.98 3.76 -12.83
CA GLU A 82 35.67 2.49 -12.88
C GLU A 82 37.03 2.68 -13.60
N GLY A 83 38.02 1.85 -13.26
CA GLY A 83 39.43 2.07 -13.65
C GLY A 83 39.74 2.26 -15.13
N ASP A 84 38.79 2.00 -16.04
CA ASP A 84 38.89 2.21 -17.49
C ASP A 84 38.24 3.51 -17.99
N GLY A 85 37.80 4.40 -17.08
CA GLY A 85 37.18 5.70 -17.45
C GLY A 85 35.68 5.61 -17.74
N GLU A 86 35.07 4.48 -17.58
CA GLU A 86 33.60 4.35 -17.58
C GLU A 86 33.03 4.73 -16.22
N TRP A 87 31.87 5.39 -16.23
CA TRP A 87 31.16 5.79 -15.04
C TRP A 87 30.00 4.83 -14.80
N PHE A 88 29.92 4.25 -13.62
CA PHE A 88 28.77 3.42 -13.25
C PHE A 88 27.93 4.08 -12.14
N GLU A 89 26.64 3.85 -12.22
CA GLU A 89 25.68 4.33 -11.24
C GLU A 89 25.72 3.42 -10.02
N SER A 90 26.03 3.97 -8.85
CA SER A 90 25.98 3.25 -7.57
C SER A 90 24.93 3.90 -6.68
N ILE A 91 23.67 3.51 -6.89
CA ILE A 91 22.57 3.90 -6.02
C ILE A 91 22.21 2.70 -5.17
N ASP A 92 22.32 2.85 -3.86
CA ASP A 92 21.87 1.84 -2.92
C ASP A 92 20.36 1.90 -2.78
N THR A 93 19.69 0.75 -2.95
CA THR A 93 18.26 0.63 -2.66
C THR A 93 17.98 0.60 -1.16
N GLY A 94 19.04 0.56 -0.33
CA GLY A 94 18.96 0.56 1.12
C GLY A 94 18.18 -0.61 1.70
N ASP A 95 17.96 -0.58 3.00
CA ASP A 95 17.11 -1.55 3.70
C ASP A 95 15.64 -1.11 3.70
N ILE A 96 15.04 -1.05 2.50
CA ILE A 96 13.63 -0.66 2.38
C ILE A 96 12.70 -1.64 3.10
N TYR A 97 13.05 -2.92 3.10
CA TYR A 97 12.31 -3.92 3.86
C TYR A 97 12.40 -3.68 5.37
N GLY A 98 13.57 -3.35 5.90
CA GLY A 98 13.75 -2.98 7.30
C GLY A 98 12.95 -1.75 7.67
N ASN A 99 13.06 -0.68 6.89
CA ASN A 99 12.30 0.54 7.08
C ASN A 99 10.79 0.30 7.02
N LEU A 100 10.32 -0.47 6.03
CA LEU A 100 8.91 -0.82 5.89
C LEU A 100 8.42 -1.68 7.05
N SER A 101 9.21 -2.66 7.47
CA SER A 101 8.90 -3.51 8.62
C SER A 101 8.81 -2.71 9.91
N TYR A 102 9.68 -1.72 10.09
CA TYR A 102 9.63 -0.83 11.24
C TYR A 102 8.37 0.06 11.24
N ILE A 103 8.06 0.69 10.09
CA ILE A 103 6.90 1.60 9.96
C ILE A 103 5.58 0.85 10.17
N LEU A 104 5.43 -0.31 9.55
CA LEU A 104 4.20 -1.11 9.59
C LEU A 104 4.15 -2.10 10.75
N GLY A 105 5.28 -2.36 11.44
CA GLY A 105 5.40 -3.39 12.46
C GLY A 105 5.13 -4.78 11.88
N LEU A 106 5.84 -5.13 10.81
CA LEU A 106 5.72 -6.42 10.14
C LEU A 106 6.54 -7.50 10.86
N THR A 107 6.07 -8.73 10.77
CA THR A 107 6.80 -9.93 11.17
C THR A 107 7.17 -10.73 9.93
N THR A 108 8.37 -11.34 9.94
CA THR A 108 8.87 -12.15 8.82
C THR A 108 8.73 -13.62 9.16
N ASP A 109 8.21 -14.42 8.24
CA ASP A 109 8.06 -15.87 8.38
C ASP A 109 8.71 -16.61 7.19
N GLY A 110 9.87 -16.11 6.74
CA GLY A 110 10.70 -16.73 5.71
C GLY A 110 10.27 -16.54 4.25
N GLU A 111 8.99 -16.45 3.95
CA GLU A 111 8.46 -16.30 2.59
C GLU A 111 7.79 -14.92 2.33
N GLY A 112 7.58 -14.11 3.37
CA GLY A 112 6.92 -12.81 3.22
C GLY A 112 6.88 -12.01 4.50
N TYR A 113 6.39 -10.79 4.39
CA TYR A 113 6.21 -9.88 5.50
C TYR A 113 4.72 -9.83 5.88
N MET A 114 4.42 -10.19 7.12
CA MET A 114 3.05 -10.34 7.61
C MET A 114 2.74 -9.28 8.65
N LYS A 115 1.54 -8.73 8.60
CA LYS A 115 0.98 -7.89 9.65
C LYS A 115 -0.11 -8.65 10.39
N TYR A 116 -0.02 -8.62 11.71
CA TYR A 116 -1.03 -9.18 12.59
C TYR A 116 -1.75 -8.08 13.38
N ALA A 117 -3.06 -8.19 13.46
CA ALA A 117 -3.90 -7.42 14.38
C ALA A 117 -4.31 -8.34 15.54
N GLY A 118 -3.58 -8.27 16.66
CA GLY A 118 -3.67 -9.28 17.71
C GLY A 118 -3.16 -10.64 17.24
N ASN A 119 -4.03 -11.65 17.23
CA ASN A 119 -3.70 -13.00 16.75
C ASN A 119 -4.16 -13.28 15.31
N GLU A 120 -4.73 -12.29 14.64
CA GLU A 120 -5.31 -12.45 13.31
C GLU A 120 -4.42 -11.83 12.25
N LEU A 121 -4.17 -12.57 11.17
CA LEU A 121 -3.46 -12.05 10.00
C LEU A 121 -4.30 -10.95 9.35
N GLU A 122 -3.73 -9.76 9.26
CA GLU A 122 -4.37 -8.59 8.67
C GLU A 122 -4.05 -8.46 7.19
N TYR A 123 -2.77 -8.63 6.82
CA TYR A 123 -2.31 -8.68 5.42
C TYR A 123 -0.90 -9.26 5.33
N THR A 124 -0.54 -9.64 4.10
CA THR A 124 0.81 -10.11 3.75
C THR A 124 1.36 -9.26 2.61
N ILE A 125 2.64 -8.90 2.69
CA ILE A 125 3.38 -8.19 1.65
C ILE A 125 4.45 -9.12 1.11
N SER A 126 4.50 -9.26 -0.21
CA SER A 126 5.53 -10.03 -0.93
C SER A 126 5.99 -9.28 -2.19
N ASP A 127 7.03 -9.80 -2.84
CA ASP A 127 7.55 -9.33 -4.12
C ASP A 127 7.86 -7.82 -4.16
N LEU A 128 8.35 -7.27 -3.04
CA LEU A 128 8.80 -5.87 -3.03
C LEU A 128 10.02 -5.71 -3.92
N SER A 129 9.88 -4.93 -4.96
CA SER A 129 10.94 -4.51 -5.86
C SER A 129 11.01 -2.99 -5.87
N VAL A 130 12.20 -2.45 -5.68
CA VAL A 130 12.41 -1.01 -5.73
C VAL A 130 13.43 -0.70 -6.81
N ARG A 131 13.10 0.28 -7.64
CA ARG A 131 13.99 0.83 -8.65
C ARG A 131 14.14 2.31 -8.40
N ILE A 132 15.37 2.76 -8.19
CA ILE A 132 15.73 4.16 -8.09
C ILE A 132 16.39 4.54 -9.41
N SER A 133 15.92 5.58 -10.06
CA SER A 133 16.52 6.14 -11.26
C SER A 133 16.98 7.57 -10.98
N ASN A 134 18.23 7.84 -11.33
CA ASN A 134 18.81 9.16 -11.29
C ASN A 134 18.71 9.77 -12.69
N ASN A 135 18.01 10.87 -12.86
CA ASN A 135 18.09 11.61 -14.12
C ASN A 135 19.33 12.49 -14.08
N ALA A 136 20.21 12.25 -15.04
CA ALA A 136 21.50 12.91 -15.13
C ALA A 136 21.37 14.44 -15.02
N ILE A 137 22.15 15.04 -14.15
CA ILE A 137 22.28 16.48 -13.92
C ILE A 137 22.77 17.22 -15.20
N ALA A 138 23.20 16.49 -16.23
CA ALA A 138 23.81 16.99 -17.46
C ALA A 138 22.87 17.74 -18.42
N SER A 139 21.55 17.72 -18.24
CA SER A 139 20.59 18.32 -19.17
C SER A 139 19.99 19.67 -18.73
N GLY A 140 20.47 20.27 -17.65
CA GLY A 140 19.99 21.60 -17.20
C GLY A 140 18.55 21.62 -16.68
N GLN A 141 17.91 20.48 -16.59
CA GLN A 141 16.62 20.30 -15.91
C GLN A 141 16.88 19.52 -14.62
N SER A 142 16.61 20.14 -13.49
CA SER A 142 16.67 19.50 -12.18
C SER A 142 15.53 18.50 -12.02
N GLU A 143 15.58 17.42 -12.78
CA GLU A 143 14.72 16.27 -12.55
C GLU A 143 15.37 15.42 -11.47
N GLY A 144 14.84 15.49 -10.25
CA GLY A 144 15.36 14.80 -9.09
C GLY A 144 15.29 13.26 -9.20
N TYR A 145 15.67 12.59 -8.13
CA TYR A 145 15.56 11.13 -8.03
C TYR A 145 14.11 10.68 -8.15
N LEU A 146 13.87 9.68 -8.99
CA LEU A 146 12.59 8.99 -9.09
C LEU A 146 12.78 7.57 -8.55
N ALA A 147 12.05 7.25 -7.50
CA ALA A 147 12.00 5.91 -6.95
C ALA A 147 10.64 5.30 -7.23
N THR A 148 10.63 4.10 -7.79
CA THR A 148 9.43 3.32 -8.04
C THR A 148 9.51 2.03 -7.22
N ALA A 149 8.54 1.83 -6.35
CA ALA A 149 8.36 0.59 -5.60
C ALA A 149 7.15 -0.17 -6.13
N THR A 150 7.31 -1.47 -6.34
CA THR A 150 6.21 -2.39 -6.65
C THR A 150 6.17 -3.49 -5.63
N LEU A 151 4.98 -3.87 -5.18
CA LEU A 151 4.79 -4.94 -4.23
C LEU A 151 3.46 -5.65 -4.47
N HIS A 152 3.39 -6.88 -3.99
CA HIS A 152 2.17 -7.68 -3.96
C HIS A 152 1.59 -7.67 -2.53
N LEU A 153 0.34 -7.23 -2.41
CA LEU A 153 -0.39 -7.15 -1.16
C LEU A 153 -1.55 -8.15 -1.19
N GLU A 154 -1.59 -9.04 -0.21
CA GLU A 154 -2.70 -9.96 0.02
C GLU A 154 -3.43 -9.61 1.31
N VAL A 155 -4.73 -9.37 1.20
CA VAL A 155 -5.60 -9.05 2.34
C VAL A 155 -6.62 -10.16 2.51
N PRO A 156 -6.55 -10.96 3.60
CA PRO A 156 -7.58 -11.94 3.93
C PRO A 156 -8.92 -11.25 4.14
N THR A 157 -9.95 -11.72 3.46
CA THR A 157 -11.31 -11.21 3.60
C THR A 157 -12.17 -12.17 4.40
N ARG A 158 -13.06 -11.60 5.20
CA ARG A 158 -13.97 -12.37 6.07
C ARG A 158 -15.40 -11.89 5.87
N PHE A 159 -16.29 -12.81 5.73
CA PHE A 159 -17.71 -12.50 5.64
C PHE A 159 -18.51 -13.49 6.48
N ALA A 160 -19.36 -12.97 7.38
CA ALA A 160 -20.23 -13.76 8.27
C ALA A 160 -19.48 -14.90 9.02
N GLY A 161 -18.26 -14.64 9.49
CA GLY A 161 -17.42 -15.61 10.21
C GLY A 161 -16.76 -16.67 9.32
N ARG A 162 -16.86 -16.55 7.99
CA ARG A 162 -16.17 -17.41 7.03
C ARG A 162 -15.00 -16.66 6.39
N ILE A 163 -13.88 -17.37 6.24
CA ILE A 163 -12.72 -16.87 5.49
C ILE A 163 -13.04 -17.03 4.01
N LEU A 164 -12.99 -15.94 3.27
CA LEU A 164 -13.11 -15.90 1.82
C LEU A 164 -11.70 -15.94 1.20
N PRO A 165 -11.58 -16.17 -0.11
CA PRO A 165 -10.31 -16.00 -0.81
C PRO A 165 -9.72 -14.62 -0.54
N PRO A 166 -8.39 -14.49 -0.32
CA PRO A 166 -7.76 -13.20 -0.09
C PRO A 166 -7.89 -12.30 -1.32
N ILE A 167 -7.97 -11.01 -1.08
CA ILE A 167 -7.88 -10.02 -2.16
C ILE A 167 -6.42 -9.76 -2.41
N SER A 168 -5.97 -10.02 -3.64
CA SER A 168 -4.61 -9.80 -4.09
C SER A 168 -4.53 -8.51 -4.91
N ILE A 169 -3.62 -7.61 -4.54
CA ILE A 169 -3.46 -6.29 -5.16
C ILE A 169 -1.99 -6.06 -5.45
N ASN A 170 -1.65 -5.72 -6.70
CA ASN A 170 -0.33 -5.23 -7.05
C ASN A 170 -0.31 -3.71 -6.88
N LEU A 171 0.50 -3.24 -5.93
CA LEU A 171 0.69 -1.82 -5.67
C LEU A 171 1.95 -1.33 -6.38
N ARG A 172 1.82 -0.17 -7.03
CA ARG A 172 2.95 0.60 -7.55
C ARG A 172 2.94 1.98 -6.90
N VAL A 173 4.05 2.32 -6.29
CA VAL A 173 4.24 3.60 -5.59
C VAL A 173 5.41 4.30 -6.22
N GLU A 174 5.23 5.57 -6.56
CA GLU A 174 6.28 6.42 -7.10
C GLU A 174 6.54 7.58 -6.13
N ALA A 175 7.81 7.82 -5.83
CA ALA A 175 8.26 8.95 -5.05
C ALA A 175 9.29 9.74 -5.86
N LYS A 176 9.09 11.05 -5.99
CA LYS A 176 10.01 11.96 -6.65
C LYS A 176 10.61 12.91 -5.61
N TYR A 177 11.92 12.95 -5.55
CA TYR A 177 12.65 13.88 -4.72
C TYR A 177 13.33 14.93 -5.60
N ILE A 178 13.02 16.20 -5.39
CA ILE A 178 13.64 17.33 -6.09
C ILE A 178 14.43 18.09 -5.04
N PRO A 179 15.78 18.09 -5.09
CA PRO A 179 16.57 18.90 -4.19
C PRO A 179 16.26 20.39 -4.45
N LYS A 180 15.93 21.11 -3.40
CA LYS A 180 15.81 22.58 -3.44
C LYS A 180 17.14 23.16 -2.96
N PHE A 181 17.88 23.71 -3.88
CA PHE A 181 19.07 24.54 -3.60
C PHE A 181 18.65 25.98 -3.38
#